data_0f24d7c3e603361c87a6a08f41d8bfb7
#
_entry.id   0f24d7c3e603361c87a6a08f41d8bfb7
#
_cell.length_a   1.000
_cell.length_b   1.000
_cell.length_c   1.000
_cell.angle_alpha   90.00
_cell.angle_beta   90.00
_cell.angle_gamma   90.00
#
_symmetry.space_group_name_H-M   'P 1'
#
loop_
_entity.id
_entity.type
_entity.pdbx_description
1 polymer ?
#
loop_
_entity_poly.entity_id
_entity_poly.type
_entity_poly.pdbx_seq_one_letter_code
_entity_poly.pdbx_strand_id
1 'polypeptide(L)'
;MRRRIGCVVLAGLLCAGMVSATAFAAVDWKQLQGAEIRFLMNKHPFTTYIEPKMSEFEKMTGIKVTLESFPEDQFRNKRLIELNARGKVDGYMIMPGQDELHYWKAGWLQPMDAYIADPALTEADWDLKDFFPSFTKASSVEGKQIGIVINAETSLLSYRKDLFTRLNVKVPETMKELEEVAKFFHGKEVDGKKMVGITLRGKGAAATSQWVDFLYSFGGSWTNAQGKSNFASAEDIAAFKFYGDLLRNYGPQGGAMLHWAESTSSFMEGKAAMIYDANVFKALYENPKESKVAGKVGYATIPAGPAGRLPHVSNWSLSINRNSAPERQKAAWLFIQWATNKNNCLGALLAGVPAGRASAWNSKEYKSKDDHQDWTANTMKSFQLGQPQWNPPVINVPEIRDITGQVIVDAIEGKDVAASAKKAAELMDKKMER
;
A
#
# COMPACT_ATOMS: atom_id res chain seq x y z
N MET A 1 -35.52 29.60 -82.72
CA MET A 1 -34.37 29.03 -81.97
C MET A 1 -34.81 28.67 -80.53
N ARG A 2 -35.16 27.40 -80.26
CA ARG A 2 -35.64 26.94 -78.98
C ARG A 2 -34.52 26.03 -78.42
N ARG A 3 -33.84 26.42 -77.30
CA ARG A 3 -32.92 25.60 -76.55
C ARG A 3 -33.66 24.73 -75.57
N ARG A 4 -33.46 23.43 -75.66
CA ARG A 4 -33.95 22.43 -74.70
C ARG A 4 -32.90 22.33 -73.58
N ILE A 5 -33.41 22.50 -72.38
CA ILE A 5 -32.60 22.25 -71.11
C ILE A 5 -32.91 20.83 -70.67
N GLY A 6 -31.89 19.96 -70.63
CA GLY A 6 -32.02 18.61 -70.12
C GLY A 6 -31.81 18.61 -68.63
N CYS A 7 -32.78 18.07 -67.87
CA CYS A 7 -32.60 17.77 -66.46
C CYS A 7 -31.83 16.45 -66.27
N VAL A 8 -30.67 16.49 -65.64
CA VAL A 8 -29.97 15.29 -65.14
C VAL A 8 -30.43 15.05 -63.71
N VAL A 9 -31.11 13.94 -63.46
CA VAL A 9 -31.47 13.48 -62.14
C VAL A 9 -30.31 12.64 -61.58
N LEU A 10 -29.61 13.17 -60.58
CA LEU A 10 -28.59 12.43 -59.82
C LEU A 10 -29.29 11.62 -58.73
N ALA A 11 -29.33 10.31 -58.91
CA ALA A 11 -29.77 9.40 -57.87
C ALA A 11 -28.61 9.17 -56.87
N GLY A 12 -28.67 9.81 -55.69
CA GLY A 12 -27.75 9.57 -54.60
C GLY A 12 -28.10 8.29 -53.86
N LEU A 13 -27.26 7.26 -53.96
CA LEU A 13 -27.33 6.09 -53.09
C LEU A 13 -26.82 6.51 -51.70
N LEU A 14 -27.74 6.59 -50.72
CA LEU A 14 -27.39 6.59 -49.29
C LEU A 14 -27.04 5.15 -48.88
N CYS A 15 -25.74 4.85 -48.79
CA CYS A 15 -25.25 3.71 -48.02
C CYS A 15 -25.35 4.03 -46.53
N ALA A 16 -26.46 3.62 -45.88
CA ALA A 16 -26.53 3.58 -44.42
C ALA A 16 -25.61 2.47 -43.91
N GLY A 17 -24.42 2.81 -43.54
CA GLY A 17 -23.52 1.92 -42.81
C GLY A 17 -24.14 1.59 -41.45
N MET A 18 -24.70 0.40 -41.31
CA MET A 18 -25.05 -0.17 -40.00
C MET A 18 -23.76 -0.40 -39.23
N VAL A 19 -23.42 0.52 -38.33
CA VAL A 19 -22.46 0.25 -37.28
C VAL A 19 -23.14 -0.73 -36.33
N SER A 20 -22.88 -2.04 -36.53
CA SER A 20 -23.24 -3.06 -35.55
C SER A 20 -22.48 -2.75 -34.27
N ALA A 21 -23.13 -2.12 -33.30
CA ALA A 21 -22.65 -2.10 -31.93
C ALA A 21 -22.64 -3.56 -31.45
N THR A 22 -21.49 -4.19 -31.45
CA THR A 22 -21.29 -5.46 -30.75
C THR A 22 -21.60 -5.19 -29.28
N ALA A 23 -22.79 -5.55 -28.83
CA ALA A 23 -23.11 -5.64 -27.41
C ALA A 23 -22.16 -6.70 -26.83
N PHE A 24 -21.16 -6.28 -26.07
CA PHE A 24 -20.37 -7.21 -25.28
C PHE A 24 -21.36 -7.90 -24.33
N ALA A 25 -21.41 -9.23 -24.40
CA ALA A 25 -22.19 -10.02 -23.45
C ALA A 25 -21.60 -9.76 -22.05
N ALA A 26 -22.47 -9.55 -21.07
CA ALA A 26 -22.05 -9.45 -19.68
C ALA A 26 -21.34 -10.76 -19.27
N VAL A 27 -20.36 -10.66 -18.36
CA VAL A 27 -19.64 -11.83 -17.82
C VAL A 27 -20.65 -12.80 -17.20
N ASP A 28 -20.58 -14.07 -17.60
CA ASP A 28 -21.31 -15.12 -16.88
C ASP A 28 -20.55 -15.45 -15.58
N TRP A 29 -20.97 -14.84 -14.50
CA TRP A 29 -20.37 -15.05 -13.20
C TRP A 29 -20.51 -16.48 -12.68
N LYS A 30 -21.42 -17.30 -13.24
CA LYS A 30 -21.61 -18.71 -12.88
C LYS A 30 -20.85 -19.68 -13.76
N GLN A 31 -20.06 -19.21 -14.74
CA GLN A 31 -19.32 -20.05 -15.67
C GLN A 31 -18.36 -21.06 -15.01
N LEU A 32 -17.97 -20.83 -13.74
CA LEU A 32 -17.11 -21.68 -12.95
C LEU A 32 -17.79 -22.14 -11.63
N GLN A 33 -19.13 -22.22 -11.64
CA GLN A 33 -19.90 -22.67 -10.47
C GLN A 33 -19.43 -24.06 -10.02
N GLY A 34 -19.21 -24.22 -8.71
CA GLY A 34 -18.70 -25.44 -8.08
C GLY A 34 -17.17 -25.47 -7.97
N ALA A 35 -16.46 -24.50 -8.55
CA ALA A 35 -15.03 -24.37 -8.30
C ALA A 35 -14.73 -24.01 -6.84
N GLU A 36 -13.62 -24.52 -6.33
CA GLU A 36 -13.10 -24.16 -4.99
C GLU A 36 -11.70 -23.55 -5.16
N ILE A 37 -11.50 -22.37 -4.60
CA ILE A 37 -10.22 -21.66 -4.63
C ILE A 37 -9.78 -21.29 -3.22
N ARG A 38 -8.45 -21.15 -3.05
CA ARG A 38 -7.83 -20.82 -1.78
C ARG A 38 -6.95 -19.58 -1.93
N PHE A 39 -7.17 -18.59 -1.06
CA PHE A 39 -6.40 -17.34 -1.00
C PHE A 39 -5.66 -17.20 0.32
N LEU A 40 -4.38 -16.81 0.23
CA LEU A 40 -3.60 -16.39 1.40
C LEU A 40 -3.55 -14.86 1.48
N MET A 41 -3.93 -14.32 2.63
CA MET A 41 -3.96 -12.88 2.85
C MET A 41 -3.26 -12.50 4.16
N ASN A 42 -2.73 -11.30 4.21
CA ASN A 42 -2.30 -10.67 5.44
C ASN A 42 -3.53 -10.22 6.26
N LYS A 43 -3.46 -10.24 7.59
CA LYS A 43 -4.42 -9.54 8.48
C LYS A 43 -4.23 -8.02 8.29
N HIS A 44 -4.89 -7.49 7.29
CA HIS A 44 -4.79 -6.13 6.79
C HIS A 44 -6.18 -5.48 6.82
N PRO A 45 -6.32 -4.15 6.97
CA PRO A 45 -7.64 -3.50 6.92
C PRO A 45 -8.49 -3.85 5.71
N PHE A 46 -7.87 -4.03 4.52
CA PHE A 46 -8.60 -4.52 3.34
C PHE A 46 -9.16 -5.94 3.55
N THR A 47 -8.39 -6.85 4.14
CA THR A 47 -8.85 -8.22 4.44
C THR A 47 -10.03 -8.19 5.41
N THR A 48 -9.93 -7.37 6.46
CA THR A 48 -11.02 -7.16 7.43
C THR A 48 -12.28 -6.61 6.76
N TYR A 49 -12.14 -5.75 5.73
CA TYR A 49 -13.26 -5.20 4.96
C TYR A 49 -13.91 -6.24 4.04
N ILE A 50 -13.10 -7.04 3.32
CA ILE A 50 -13.61 -7.93 2.26
C ILE A 50 -14.10 -9.29 2.80
N GLU A 51 -13.50 -9.81 3.86
CA GLU A 51 -13.81 -11.14 4.43
C GLU A 51 -15.29 -11.30 4.79
N PRO A 52 -15.98 -10.37 5.46
CA PRO A 52 -17.41 -10.51 5.76
C PRO A 52 -18.31 -10.53 4.52
N LYS A 53 -17.80 -10.09 3.37
CA LYS A 53 -18.53 -10.02 2.09
C LYS A 53 -18.36 -11.27 1.22
N MET A 54 -17.52 -12.23 1.62
CA MET A 54 -17.23 -13.42 0.82
C MET A 54 -18.51 -14.16 0.39
N SER A 55 -19.52 -14.23 1.28
CA SER A 55 -20.80 -14.86 0.97
C SER A 55 -21.56 -14.18 -0.19
N GLU A 56 -21.33 -12.89 -0.46
CA GLU A 56 -21.91 -12.19 -1.61
C GLU A 56 -21.30 -12.74 -2.93
N PHE A 57 -19.98 -12.88 -2.96
CA PHE A 57 -19.26 -13.48 -4.09
C PHE A 57 -19.68 -14.94 -4.33
N GLU A 58 -19.69 -15.74 -3.28
CA GLU A 58 -20.07 -17.16 -3.37
C GLU A 58 -21.52 -17.35 -3.88
N LYS A 59 -22.47 -16.55 -3.40
CA LYS A 59 -23.86 -16.57 -3.90
C LYS A 59 -23.98 -16.14 -5.37
N MET A 60 -23.20 -15.15 -5.77
CA MET A 60 -23.20 -14.61 -7.12
C MET A 60 -22.63 -15.61 -8.12
N THR A 61 -21.53 -16.29 -7.76
CA THR A 61 -20.73 -17.10 -8.69
C THR A 61 -20.91 -18.60 -8.52
N GLY A 62 -21.28 -19.07 -7.32
CA GLY A 62 -21.21 -20.47 -6.95
C GLY A 62 -19.77 -20.99 -6.74
N ILE A 63 -18.77 -20.11 -6.76
CA ILE A 63 -17.37 -20.43 -6.47
C ILE A 63 -17.16 -20.32 -4.96
N LYS A 64 -16.63 -21.38 -4.33
CA LYS A 64 -16.27 -21.37 -2.93
C LYS A 64 -14.86 -20.82 -2.73
N VAL A 65 -14.69 -19.88 -1.81
CA VAL A 65 -13.40 -19.26 -1.50
C VAL A 65 -12.98 -19.57 -0.07
N THR A 66 -11.89 -20.29 0.09
CA THR A 66 -11.22 -20.44 1.39
C THR A 66 -10.20 -19.32 1.54
N LEU A 67 -10.54 -18.31 2.34
CA LEU A 67 -9.64 -17.20 2.65
C LEU A 67 -8.92 -17.51 3.96
N GLU A 68 -7.59 -17.61 3.91
CA GLU A 68 -6.74 -17.76 5.09
C GLU A 68 -6.00 -16.46 5.36
N SER A 69 -6.19 -15.88 6.54
CA SER A 69 -5.52 -14.63 6.93
C SER A 69 -4.64 -14.82 8.16
N PHE A 70 -3.41 -14.28 8.10
CA PHE A 70 -2.40 -14.39 9.16
C PHE A 70 -1.79 -13.03 9.47
N PRO A 71 -1.25 -12.81 10.68
CA PRO A 71 -0.37 -11.70 10.96
C PRO A 71 0.78 -11.64 9.94
N GLU A 72 1.28 -10.45 9.61
CA GLU A 72 2.13 -10.23 8.44
C GLU A 72 3.36 -11.16 8.38
N ASP A 73 4.12 -11.30 9.48
CA ASP A 73 5.31 -12.17 9.49
C ASP A 73 4.94 -13.65 9.23
N GLN A 74 3.84 -14.12 9.82
CA GLN A 74 3.35 -15.50 9.62
C GLN A 74 2.83 -15.68 8.20
N PHE A 75 2.10 -14.69 7.66
CA PHE A 75 1.61 -14.69 6.30
C PHE A 75 2.77 -14.81 5.28
N ARG A 76 3.81 -13.98 5.43
CA ARG A 76 4.98 -13.99 4.53
C ARG A 76 5.68 -15.35 4.54
N ASN A 77 5.91 -15.93 5.72
CA ASN A 77 6.52 -17.24 5.87
C ASN A 77 5.64 -18.36 5.26
N LYS A 78 4.33 -18.36 5.58
CA LYS A 78 3.41 -19.36 5.05
C LYS A 78 3.33 -19.28 3.53
N ARG A 79 3.23 -18.09 2.97
CA ARG A 79 3.20 -17.87 1.52
C ARG A 79 4.44 -18.43 0.83
N LEU A 80 5.63 -18.17 1.36
CA LEU A 80 6.89 -18.74 0.83
C LEU A 80 6.90 -20.26 0.89
N ILE A 81 6.48 -20.87 2.00
CA ILE A 81 6.41 -22.32 2.16
C ILE A 81 5.45 -22.92 1.13
N GLU A 82 4.24 -22.36 0.99
CA GLU A 82 3.22 -22.84 0.06
C GLU A 82 3.68 -22.74 -1.40
N LEU A 83 4.30 -21.63 -1.79
CA LEU A 83 4.77 -21.41 -3.16
C LEU A 83 5.95 -22.31 -3.51
N ASN A 84 6.92 -22.49 -2.61
CA ASN A 84 8.04 -23.42 -2.79
C ASN A 84 7.59 -24.87 -2.88
N ALA A 85 6.64 -25.27 -2.04
CA ALA A 85 6.10 -26.63 -2.02
C ALA A 85 5.11 -26.92 -3.17
N ARG A 86 4.81 -25.93 -4.05
CA ARG A 86 3.73 -25.99 -5.04
C ARG A 86 2.39 -26.37 -4.38
N GLY A 87 2.14 -25.79 -3.20
CA GLY A 87 0.92 -26.02 -2.43
C GLY A 87 -0.34 -25.56 -3.17
N LYS A 88 -1.50 -25.99 -2.67
CA LYS A 88 -2.80 -25.72 -3.29
C LYS A 88 -3.32 -24.30 -2.96
N VAL A 89 -2.49 -23.27 -3.16
CA VAL A 89 -2.90 -21.86 -3.07
C VAL A 89 -3.12 -21.33 -4.47
N ASP A 90 -4.27 -20.66 -4.72
CA ASP A 90 -4.64 -20.16 -6.04
C ASP A 90 -4.36 -18.67 -6.20
N GLY A 91 -4.46 -17.93 -5.12
CA GLY A 91 -4.13 -16.52 -5.11
C GLY A 91 -3.60 -16.07 -3.75
N TYR A 92 -2.92 -14.95 -3.74
CA TYR A 92 -2.29 -14.41 -2.55
C TYR A 92 -2.02 -12.91 -2.67
N MET A 93 -1.89 -12.25 -1.52
CA MET A 93 -1.41 -10.88 -1.48
C MET A 93 0.09 -10.82 -1.77
N ILE A 94 0.49 -9.82 -2.56
CA ILE A 94 1.89 -9.41 -2.74
C ILE A 94 2.04 -7.93 -2.40
N MET A 95 3.26 -7.53 -2.07
CA MET A 95 3.64 -6.13 -1.89
C MET A 95 4.66 -5.76 -2.97
N PRO A 96 4.21 -5.13 -4.08
CA PRO A 96 5.11 -4.63 -5.12
C PRO A 96 6.19 -3.71 -4.55
N GLY A 97 7.38 -3.75 -5.15
CA GLY A 97 8.59 -3.13 -4.60
C GLY A 97 9.32 -4.01 -3.58
N GLN A 98 8.71 -5.15 -3.16
CA GLN A 98 9.36 -6.11 -2.25
C GLN A 98 9.34 -7.54 -2.78
N ASP A 99 8.21 -8.00 -3.32
CA ASP A 99 7.99 -9.42 -3.62
C ASP A 99 8.12 -9.73 -5.12
N GLU A 100 7.82 -8.78 -6.00
CA GLU A 100 7.49 -9.04 -7.40
C GLU A 100 8.65 -9.62 -8.21
N LEU A 101 9.88 -9.09 -8.05
CA LEU A 101 11.03 -9.57 -8.83
C LEU A 101 11.43 -10.99 -8.45
N HIS A 102 11.46 -11.28 -7.16
CA HIS A 102 11.73 -12.63 -6.66
C HIS A 102 10.68 -13.63 -7.17
N TYR A 103 9.40 -13.29 -7.00
CA TYR A 103 8.30 -14.20 -7.32
C TYR A 103 8.12 -14.37 -8.83
N TRP A 104 8.43 -13.33 -9.61
CA TRP A 104 8.47 -13.42 -11.07
C TRP A 104 9.55 -14.39 -11.54
N LYS A 105 10.77 -14.24 -11.06
CA LYS A 105 11.88 -15.14 -11.38
C LYS A 105 11.64 -16.56 -10.91
N ALA A 106 11.00 -16.76 -9.76
CA ALA A 106 10.62 -18.07 -9.25
C ALA A 106 9.47 -18.73 -10.05
N GLY A 107 8.82 -17.99 -10.95
CA GLY A 107 7.71 -18.48 -11.76
C GLY A 107 6.42 -18.70 -10.98
N TRP A 108 6.18 -17.91 -9.92
CA TRP A 108 5.00 -18.03 -9.08
C TRP A 108 3.86 -17.05 -9.45
N LEU A 109 4.16 -16.01 -10.23
CA LEU A 109 3.19 -14.99 -10.62
C LEU A 109 2.60 -15.30 -12.00
N GLN A 110 1.28 -15.40 -12.08
CA GLN A 110 0.55 -15.53 -13.32
C GLN A 110 0.27 -14.14 -13.90
N PRO A 111 0.71 -13.85 -15.15
CA PRO A 111 0.28 -12.64 -15.86
C PRO A 111 -1.23 -12.61 -16.04
N MET A 112 -1.85 -11.48 -15.72
CA MET A 112 -3.31 -11.33 -15.76
C MET A 112 -3.81 -10.61 -17.02
N ASP A 113 -2.90 -10.18 -17.91
CA ASP A 113 -3.25 -9.42 -19.13
C ASP A 113 -4.30 -10.13 -20.00
N ALA A 114 -4.18 -11.46 -20.16
CA ALA A 114 -5.14 -12.24 -20.95
C ALA A 114 -6.53 -12.29 -20.29
N TYR A 115 -6.61 -12.40 -18.97
CA TYR A 115 -7.89 -12.37 -18.25
C TYR A 115 -8.53 -10.98 -18.32
N ILE A 116 -7.73 -9.91 -18.16
CA ILE A 116 -8.17 -8.52 -18.25
C ILE A 116 -8.76 -8.21 -19.65
N ALA A 117 -8.15 -8.75 -20.70
CA ALA A 117 -8.56 -8.53 -22.08
C ALA A 117 -9.72 -9.42 -22.54
N ASP A 118 -10.06 -10.47 -21.80
CA ASP A 118 -11.11 -11.41 -22.17
C ASP A 118 -12.50 -10.91 -21.73
N PRO A 119 -13.38 -10.51 -22.65
CA PRO A 119 -14.72 -10.02 -22.31
C PRO A 119 -15.63 -11.10 -21.71
N ALA A 120 -15.29 -12.39 -21.82
CA ALA A 120 -16.02 -13.47 -21.15
C ALA A 120 -15.64 -13.58 -19.67
N LEU A 121 -14.49 -13.01 -19.26
CA LEU A 121 -13.96 -13.09 -17.90
C LEU A 121 -13.97 -11.73 -17.19
N THR A 122 -13.96 -10.61 -17.91
CA THR A 122 -13.83 -9.27 -17.34
C THR A 122 -14.97 -8.36 -17.76
N GLU A 123 -15.68 -7.82 -16.77
CA GLU A 123 -16.73 -6.83 -16.98
C GLU A 123 -16.18 -5.58 -17.67
N ALA A 124 -16.90 -5.07 -18.66
CA ALA A 124 -16.46 -3.91 -19.43
C ALA A 124 -16.23 -2.64 -18.57
N ASP A 125 -16.95 -2.52 -17.45
CA ASP A 125 -16.87 -1.38 -16.53
C ASP A 125 -15.84 -1.58 -15.42
N TRP A 126 -15.20 -2.77 -15.32
CA TRP A 126 -14.16 -3.01 -14.32
C TRP A 126 -12.98 -2.08 -14.51
N ASP A 127 -12.60 -1.76 -15.72
CA ASP A 127 -11.63 -0.74 -16.16
C ASP A 127 -10.32 -0.65 -15.34
N LEU A 128 -9.26 -1.27 -15.87
CA LEU A 128 -7.91 -1.19 -15.28
C LEU A 128 -7.36 0.26 -15.25
N LYS A 129 -7.78 1.12 -16.19
CA LYS A 129 -7.30 2.50 -16.30
C LYS A 129 -7.83 3.41 -15.19
N ASP A 130 -8.85 2.97 -14.46
CA ASP A 130 -9.37 3.68 -13.29
C ASP A 130 -8.44 3.57 -12.06
N PHE A 131 -7.50 2.62 -12.06
CA PHE A 131 -6.48 2.54 -11.02
C PHE A 131 -5.38 3.59 -11.23
N PHE A 132 -4.81 4.11 -10.15
CA PHE A 132 -3.70 5.05 -10.24
C PHE A 132 -2.51 4.43 -10.97
N PRO A 133 -1.98 5.08 -12.04
CA PRO A 133 -0.95 4.49 -12.90
C PRO A 133 0.34 4.10 -12.18
N SER A 134 0.75 4.85 -11.14
CA SER A 134 1.94 4.54 -10.34
C SER A 134 1.85 3.17 -9.67
N PHE A 135 0.72 2.85 -9.07
CA PHE A 135 0.50 1.57 -8.39
C PHE A 135 0.26 0.41 -9.36
N THR A 136 -0.44 0.66 -10.48
CA THR A 136 -0.60 -0.33 -11.55
C THR A 136 0.75 -0.71 -12.15
N LYS A 137 1.61 0.30 -12.41
CA LYS A 137 2.97 0.07 -12.89
C LYS A 137 3.82 -0.69 -11.88
N ALA A 138 3.76 -0.35 -10.59
CA ALA A 138 4.45 -1.08 -9.54
C ALA A 138 4.02 -2.55 -9.45
N SER A 139 2.75 -2.84 -9.77
CA SER A 139 2.18 -4.20 -9.80
C SER A 139 2.37 -4.91 -11.15
N SER A 140 3.40 -4.52 -11.91
CA SER A 140 3.76 -5.09 -13.23
C SER A 140 5.25 -5.42 -13.26
N VAL A 141 5.60 -6.51 -13.95
CA VAL A 141 7.00 -6.91 -14.22
C VAL A 141 7.12 -7.18 -15.72
N GLU A 142 8.16 -6.66 -16.35
CA GLU A 142 8.40 -6.80 -17.80
C GLU A 142 7.17 -6.42 -18.65
N GLY A 143 6.41 -5.42 -18.21
CA GLY A 143 5.18 -4.97 -18.88
C GLY A 143 3.97 -5.91 -18.73
N LYS A 144 4.05 -6.94 -17.87
CA LYS A 144 2.96 -7.86 -17.55
C LYS A 144 2.33 -7.52 -16.22
N GLN A 145 1.00 -7.41 -16.18
CA GLN A 145 0.26 -7.18 -14.94
C GLN A 145 0.27 -8.44 -14.08
N ILE A 146 0.93 -8.38 -12.92
CA ILE A 146 1.11 -9.54 -12.02
C ILE A 146 0.35 -9.39 -10.69
N GLY A 147 -0.26 -8.27 -10.46
CA GLY A 147 -1.07 -7.99 -9.28
C GLY A 147 -2.12 -6.92 -9.55
N ILE A 148 -3.30 -7.02 -8.93
CA ILE A 148 -4.34 -5.98 -8.95
C ILE A 148 -4.35 -5.27 -7.60
N VAL A 149 -4.24 -3.97 -7.65
CA VAL A 149 -4.13 -3.08 -6.48
C VAL A 149 -5.38 -3.16 -5.62
N ILE A 150 -5.22 -3.51 -4.35
CA ILE A 150 -6.33 -3.54 -3.37
C ILE A 150 -6.36 -2.31 -2.48
N ASN A 151 -5.19 -1.69 -2.26
CA ASN A 151 -5.07 -0.43 -1.55
C ASN A 151 -3.83 0.33 -2.00
N ALA A 152 -3.89 1.66 -1.92
CA ALA A 152 -2.80 2.57 -2.23
C ALA A 152 -2.25 3.15 -0.93
N GLU A 153 -0.98 2.90 -0.62
CA GLU A 153 -0.37 3.30 0.64
C GLU A 153 0.66 4.42 0.49
N THR A 154 0.72 5.22 1.52
CA THR A 154 1.79 6.15 1.86
C THR A 154 1.81 6.29 3.37
N SER A 155 2.88 6.79 3.97
CA SER A 155 2.86 7.08 5.40
C SER A 155 2.37 8.50 5.68
N LEU A 156 1.64 8.65 6.78
CA LEU A 156 1.17 9.93 7.30
C LEU A 156 1.58 10.09 8.77
N LEU A 157 1.78 11.32 9.18
CA LEU A 157 1.84 11.69 10.58
C LEU A 157 0.41 11.80 11.11
N SER A 158 -0.01 10.80 11.91
CA SER A 158 -1.27 10.84 12.64
C SER A 158 -1.01 11.37 14.04
N TYR A 159 -1.83 12.28 14.53
CA TYR A 159 -1.62 12.96 15.80
C TYR A 159 -2.92 13.14 16.58
N ARG A 160 -2.83 13.26 17.88
CA ARG A 160 -3.95 13.53 18.80
C ARG A 160 -4.42 14.99 18.63
N LYS A 161 -5.26 15.24 17.62
CA LYS A 161 -5.82 16.55 17.27
C LYS A 161 -6.46 17.25 18.48
N ASP A 162 -7.16 16.51 19.33
CA ASP A 162 -7.75 17.01 20.58
C ASP A 162 -6.70 17.56 21.55
N LEU A 163 -5.56 16.88 21.71
CA LEU A 163 -4.47 17.31 22.57
C LEU A 163 -3.72 18.51 22.00
N PHE A 164 -3.45 18.48 20.68
CA PHE A 164 -2.81 19.59 19.99
C PHE A 164 -3.62 20.87 20.13
N THR A 165 -4.95 20.79 19.93
CA THR A 165 -5.86 21.92 20.11
C THR A 165 -5.88 22.37 21.58
N ARG A 166 -6.08 21.45 22.53
CA ARG A 166 -6.19 21.76 23.96
C ARG A 166 -4.92 22.42 24.53
N LEU A 167 -3.74 21.99 24.06
CA LEU A 167 -2.44 22.45 24.54
C LEU A 167 -1.80 23.52 23.64
N ASN A 168 -2.53 24.01 22.63
CA ASN A 168 -2.07 24.98 21.65
C ASN A 168 -0.75 24.59 20.96
N VAL A 169 -0.61 23.31 20.60
CA VAL A 169 0.56 22.78 19.89
C VAL A 169 0.28 22.81 18.39
N LYS A 170 1.21 23.30 17.59
CA LYS A 170 1.12 23.28 16.13
C LYS A 170 1.53 21.92 15.59
N VAL A 171 0.91 21.51 14.48
CA VAL A 171 1.34 20.32 13.73
C VAL A 171 2.73 20.58 13.16
N PRO A 172 3.71 19.67 13.36
CA PRO A 172 5.08 19.90 12.91
C PRO A 172 5.19 19.91 11.38
N GLU A 173 5.83 20.92 10.84
CA GLU A 173 6.08 21.11 9.41
C GLU A 173 7.48 20.65 8.98
N THR A 174 8.42 20.59 9.93
CA THR A 174 9.82 20.17 9.72
C THR A 174 10.21 19.03 10.65
N MET A 175 11.28 18.29 10.31
CA MET A 175 11.81 17.22 11.17
C MET A 175 12.26 17.76 12.53
N LYS A 176 12.81 18.97 12.57
CA LYS A 176 13.17 19.63 13.84
C LYS A 176 11.93 19.88 14.70
N GLU A 177 10.87 20.41 14.13
CA GLU A 177 9.61 20.63 14.87
C GLU A 177 8.98 19.30 15.30
N LEU A 178 9.11 18.22 14.50
CA LEU A 178 8.65 16.88 14.87
C LEU A 178 9.32 16.41 16.16
N GLU A 179 10.64 16.58 16.25
CA GLU A 179 11.39 16.24 17.45
C GLU A 179 10.99 17.11 18.66
N GLU A 180 10.84 18.42 18.46
CA GLU A 180 10.42 19.37 19.51
C GLU A 180 9.02 19.02 20.05
N VAL A 181 8.08 18.68 19.19
CA VAL A 181 6.73 18.25 19.56
C VAL A 181 6.74 16.89 20.26
N ALA A 182 7.54 15.93 19.76
CA ALA A 182 7.70 14.63 20.40
C ALA A 182 8.26 14.80 21.82
N LYS A 183 9.28 15.64 22.00
CA LYS A 183 9.86 15.99 23.32
C LYS A 183 8.84 16.66 24.22
N PHE A 184 8.02 17.57 23.69
CA PHE A 184 6.98 18.28 24.46
C PHE A 184 5.96 17.33 25.09
N PHE A 185 5.53 16.31 24.36
CA PHE A 185 4.55 15.34 24.86
C PHE A 185 5.15 14.22 25.69
N HIS A 186 6.41 13.87 25.46
CA HIS A 186 7.03 12.73 26.13
C HIS A 186 7.13 12.97 27.65
N GLY A 187 6.62 12.01 28.42
CA GLY A 187 6.58 12.08 29.87
C GLY A 187 5.48 13.00 30.44
N LYS A 188 4.77 13.78 29.61
CA LYS A 188 3.67 14.62 30.06
C LYS A 188 2.50 13.74 30.54
N GLU A 189 1.91 14.11 31.66
CA GLU A 189 0.69 13.47 32.15
C GLU A 189 -0.52 14.13 31.50
N VAL A 190 -1.34 13.33 30.85
CA VAL A 190 -2.56 13.75 30.16
C VAL A 190 -3.68 12.77 30.52
N ASP A 191 -4.75 13.28 31.10
CA ASP A 191 -5.92 12.49 31.50
C ASP A 191 -5.53 11.27 32.39
N GLY A 192 -4.60 11.49 33.34
CA GLY A 192 -4.08 10.46 34.25
C GLY A 192 -3.16 9.42 33.61
N LYS A 193 -2.65 9.68 32.38
CA LYS A 193 -1.72 8.79 31.67
C LYS A 193 -0.46 9.52 31.30
N LYS A 194 0.69 8.87 31.53
CA LYS A 194 1.97 9.33 31.07
C LYS A 194 2.09 9.05 29.56
N MET A 195 2.25 10.12 28.77
CA MET A 195 2.32 10.06 27.32
C MET A 195 3.72 9.74 26.82
N VAL A 196 3.83 9.04 25.68
CA VAL A 196 5.00 9.08 24.82
C VAL A 196 4.79 10.11 23.70
N GLY A 197 5.86 10.73 23.25
CA GLY A 197 5.77 11.79 22.23
C GLY A 197 5.35 11.25 20.87
N ILE A 198 5.97 10.15 20.48
CA ILE A 198 5.73 9.51 19.17
C ILE A 198 5.92 8.00 19.27
N THR A 199 5.20 7.24 18.46
CA THR A 199 5.48 5.83 18.22
C THR A 199 5.79 5.59 16.75
N LEU A 200 6.76 4.71 16.48
CA LEU A 200 7.23 4.31 15.16
C LEU A 200 7.45 2.79 15.16
N ARG A 201 7.60 2.19 13.98
CA ARG A 201 8.09 0.82 13.88
C ARG A 201 9.59 0.79 14.22
N GLY A 202 10.01 -0.13 15.07
CA GLY A 202 11.43 -0.32 15.42
C GLY A 202 11.94 -1.73 15.16
N LYS A 203 11.03 -2.69 14.86
CA LYS A 203 11.35 -4.10 14.70
C LYS A 203 12.02 -4.39 13.36
N GLY A 204 13.35 -4.30 13.32
CA GLY A 204 14.18 -4.77 12.22
C GLY A 204 13.65 -4.38 10.82
N ALA A 205 13.52 -5.36 9.93
CA ALA A 205 13.03 -5.18 8.57
C ALA A 205 11.67 -4.45 8.47
N ALA A 206 10.79 -4.59 9.48
CA ALA A 206 9.48 -3.93 9.49
C ALA A 206 9.59 -2.40 9.58
N ALA A 207 10.64 -1.89 10.24
CA ALA A 207 10.86 -0.45 10.39
C ALA A 207 11.30 0.24 9.09
N THR A 208 11.86 -0.51 8.13
CA THR A 208 12.38 0.05 6.89
C THR A 208 11.29 0.74 6.04
N SER A 209 10.04 0.30 6.16
CA SER A 209 8.91 0.86 5.41
C SER A 209 8.63 2.34 5.75
N GLN A 210 8.83 2.75 7.01
CA GLN A 210 8.65 4.13 7.45
C GLN A 210 9.97 4.89 7.41
N TRP A 211 11.09 4.22 7.72
CA TRP A 211 12.42 4.81 7.70
C TRP A 211 12.78 5.37 6.32
N VAL A 212 12.34 4.74 5.23
CA VAL A 212 12.64 5.19 3.86
C VAL A 212 12.19 6.62 3.57
N ASP A 213 11.11 7.09 4.21
CA ASP A 213 10.65 8.46 4.08
C ASP A 213 11.60 9.45 4.73
N PHE A 214 12.20 9.05 5.85
CA PHE A 214 13.27 9.82 6.49
C PHE A 214 14.52 9.79 5.62
N LEU A 215 14.89 8.62 5.08
CA LEU A 215 16.02 8.50 4.14
C LEU A 215 15.91 9.55 3.03
N TYR A 216 14.81 9.55 2.30
CA TYR A 216 14.60 10.48 1.19
C TYR A 216 14.50 11.94 1.64
N SER A 217 13.78 12.20 2.73
CA SER A 217 13.62 13.56 3.25
C SER A 217 14.92 14.16 3.79
N PHE A 218 15.89 13.33 4.19
CA PHE A 218 17.24 13.75 4.55
C PHE A 218 18.18 13.87 3.34
N GLY A 219 17.74 13.49 2.13
CA GLY A 219 18.54 13.55 0.89
C GLY A 219 19.35 12.27 0.62
N GLY A 220 19.07 11.21 1.39
CA GLY A 220 19.70 9.91 1.22
C GLY A 220 19.12 9.09 0.07
N SER A 221 19.69 7.93 -0.17
CA SER A 221 19.29 7.00 -1.22
C SER A 221 19.75 5.58 -0.96
N TRP A 222 19.05 4.58 -1.50
CA TRP A 222 19.46 3.18 -1.39
C TRP A 222 20.82 2.90 -2.01
N THR A 223 21.10 3.55 -3.16
CA THR A 223 22.33 3.34 -3.92
C THR A 223 22.89 4.65 -4.43
N ASN A 224 24.20 4.71 -4.56
CA ASN A 224 24.92 5.82 -5.21
C ASN A 224 24.88 5.67 -6.75
N ALA A 225 25.51 6.62 -7.46
CA ALA A 225 25.57 6.64 -8.92
C ALA A 225 26.29 5.41 -9.55
N GLN A 226 27.12 4.73 -8.76
CA GLN A 226 27.82 3.51 -9.18
C GLN A 226 27.00 2.25 -8.91
N GLY A 227 25.78 2.39 -8.38
CA GLY A 227 24.92 1.29 -8.02
C GLY A 227 25.34 0.51 -6.76
N LYS A 228 26.26 1.07 -5.98
CA LYS A 228 26.67 0.57 -4.67
C LYS A 228 25.79 1.15 -3.57
N SER A 229 25.71 0.48 -2.42
CA SER A 229 24.99 1.00 -1.26
C SER A 229 25.47 2.40 -0.87
N ASN A 230 24.52 3.28 -0.56
CA ASN A 230 24.81 4.65 -0.13
C ASN A 230 24.79 4.82 1.40
N PHE A 231 24.56 3.76 2.17
CA PHE A 231 24.33 3.82 3.62
C PHE A 231 25.46 4.45 4.44
N ALA A 232 26.67 4.52 3.90
CA ALA A 232 27.78 5.22 4.54
C ALA A 232 27.83 6.73 4.23
N SER A 233 26.87 7.28 3.46
CA SER A 233 26.78 8.73 3.23
C SER A 233 26.37 9.48 4.49
N ALA A 234 26.67 10.77 4.55
CA ALA A 234 26.30 11.62 5.68
C ALA A 234 24.76 11.73 5.82
N GLU A 235 24.06 11.80 4.68
CA GLU A 235 22.61 11.92 4.60
C GLU A 235 21.91 10.66 5.12
N ASP A 236 22.38 9.48 4.72
CA ASP A 236 21.81 8.19 5.15
C ASP A 236 22.07 7.96 6.65
N ILE A 237 23.29 8.23 7.13
CA ILE A 237 23.63 8.16 8.56
C ILE A 237 22.76 9.13 9.37
N ALA A 238 22.51 10.34 8.88
CA ALA A 238 21.64 11.31 9.54
C ALA A 238 20.20 10.82 9.62
N ALA A 239 19.68 10.20 8.55
CA ALA A 239 18.34 9.61 8.52
C ALA A 239 18.20 8.46 9.54
N PHE A 240 19.16 7.53 9.58
CA PHE A 240 19.17 6.44 10.57
C PHE A 240 19.21 6.98 11.99
N LYS A 241 20.11 7.92 12.23
CA LYS A 241 20.29 8.53 13.55
C LYS A 241 19.03 9.25 14.01
N PHE A 242 18.43 10.09 13.16
CA PHE A 242 17.22 10.84 13.48
C PHE A 242 16.06 9.92 13.84
N TYR A 243 15.82 8.89 13.00
CA TYR A 243 14.75 7.91 13.24
C TYR A 243 14.95 7.14 14.54
N GLY A 244 16.15 6.66 14.77
CA GLY A 244 16.50 5.91 15.99
C GLY A 244 16.42 6.76 17.25
N ASP A 245 16.98 7.99 17.21
CA ASP A 245 16.96 8.94 18.33
C ASP A 245 15.52 9.36 18.69
N LEU A 246 14.67 9.56 17.67
CA LEU A 246 13.26 9.94 17.88
C LEU A 246 12.51 8.85 18.67
N LEU A 247 12.68 7.58 18.29
CA LEU A 247 12.03 6.46 18.97
C LEU A 247 12.67 6.15 20.31
N ARG A 248 13.99 6.22 20.42
CA ARG A 248 14.73 6.00 21.68
C ARG A 248 14.38 7.02 22.75
N ASN A 249 14.37 8.30 22.39
CA ASN A 249 14.22 9.39 23.33
C ASN A 249 12.76 9.72 23.66
N TYR A 250 11.84 9.54 22.71
CA TYR A 250 10.46 10.02 22.85
C TYR A 250 9.41 8.94 22.57
N GLY A 251 9.82 7.72 22.24
CA GLY A 251 8.95 6.58 21.99
C GLY A 251 8.63 5.75 23.24
N PRO A 252 7.87 4.65 23.05
CA PRO A 252 7.64 3.67 24.10
C PRO A 252 8.92 2.91 24.47
N GLN A 253 9.00 2.48 25.73
CA GLN A 253 10.07 1.55 26.15
C GLN A 253 10.02 0.27 25.29
N GLY A 254 11.19 -0.26 24.90
CA GLY A 254 11.29 -1.42 24.02
C GLY A 254 10.96 -1.10 22.54
N GLY A 255 11.17 0.14 22.11
CA GLY A 255 10.89 0.63 20.76
C GLY A 255 11.40 -0.28 19.65
N ALA A 256 12.57 -0.92 19.83
CA ALA A 256 13.17 -1.86 18.85
C ALA A 256 12.34 -3.14 18.60
N MET A 257 11.32 -3.41 19.40
CA MET A 257 10.43 -4.58 19.23
C MET A 257 9.10 -4.24 18.57
N LEU A 258 8.82 -2.96 18.31
CA LEU A 258 7.52 -2.52 17.77
C LEU A 258 7.42 -2.82 16.27
N HIS A 259 6.48 -3.68 15.91
CA HIS A 259 5.95 -3.79 14.55
C HIS A 259 4.77 -2.82 14.39
N TRP A 260 4.11 -2.78 13.23
CA TRP A 260 2.96 -1.91 13.02
C TRP A 260 1.82 -2.17 14.02
N ALA A 261 1.57 -3.43 14.39
CA ALA A 261 0.48 -3.78 15.30
C ALA A 261 0.69 -3.20 16.70
N GLU A 262 1.91 -3.30 17.24
CA GLU A 262 2.26 -2.76 18.56
C GLU A 262 2.27 -1.22 18.53
N SER A 263 2.81 -0.61 17.45
CA SER A 263 2.83 0.84 17.30
C SER A 263 1.42 1.42 17.19
N THR A 264 0.57 0.85 16.33
CA THR A 264 -0.84 1.28 16.19
C THR A 264 -1.62 1.07 17.48
N SER A 265 -1.44 -0.05 18.17
CA SER A 265 -2.07 -0.32 19.47
C SER A 265 -1.71 0.73 20.51
N SER A 266 -0.43 1.12 20.60
CA SER A 266 0.02 2.18 21.51
C SER A 266 -0.70 3.51 21.25
N PHE A 267 -0.87 3.88 19.99
CA PHE A 267 -1.59 5.10 19.59
C PHE A 267 -3.10 4.99 19.85
N MET A 268 -3.74 3.88 19.45
CA MET A 268 -5.17 3.61 19.66
C MET A 268 -5.55 3.58 21.13
N GLU A 269 -4.67 3.12 22.02
CA GLU A 269 -4.83 3.17 23.46
C GLU A 269 -4.72 4.59 24.06
N GLY A 270 -4.34 5.57 23.24
CA GLY A 270 -4.14 6.94 23.65
C GLY A 270 -2.87 7.15 24.46
N LYS A 271 -1.86 6.28 24.32
CA LYS A 271 -0.58 6.36 25.02
C LYS A 271 0.44 7.24 24.30
N ALA A 272 0.31 7.41 22.98
CA ALA A 272 1.19 8.23 22.17
C ALA A 272 0.46 9.49 21.66
N ALA A 273 1.19 10.61 21.60
CA ALA A 273 0.66 11.86 21.04
C ALA A 273 0.68 11.86 19.51
N MET A 274 1.65 11.17 18.91
CA MET A 274 1.84 11.04 17.47
C MET A 274 2.20 9.61 17.11
N ILE A 275 1.88 9.23 15.87
CA ILE A 275 2.39 8.04 15.18
C ILE A 275 2.68 8.41 13.74
N TYR A 276 3.81 7.92 13.19
CA TYR A 276 4.10 8.00 11.78
C TYR A 276 4.02 6.60 11.17
N ASP A 277 2.98 6.33 10.41
CA ASP A 277 2.76 5.01 9.79
C ASP A 277 1.79 5.10 8.59
N ALA A 278 1.48 3.97 7.96
CA ALA A 278 0.68 3.89 6.76
C ALA A 278 -0.72 4.51 6.92
N ASN A 279 -1.15 5.25 5.90
CA ASN A 279 -2.45 5.93 5.84
C ASN A 279 -3.65 4.98 5.99
N VAL A 280 -3.49 3.69 5.64
CA VAL A 280 -4.51 2.65 5.78
C VAL A 280 -4.93 2.41 7.22
N PHE A 281 -4.10 2.75 8.20
CA PHE A 281 -4.43 2.57 9.62
C PHE A 281 -5.44 3.59 10.16
N LYS A 282 -5.86 4.59 9.37
CA LYS A 282 -7.07 5.36 9.66
C LYS A 282 -8.24 4.44 9.99
N ALA A 283 -8.40 3.34 9.25
CA ALA A 283 -9.45 2.35 9.49
C ALA A 283 -9.44 1.77 10.92
N LEU A 284 -8.25 1.66 11.53
CA LEU A 284 -8.09 1.20 12.91
C LEU A 284 -8.26 2.35 13.91
N TYR A 285 -7.64 3.50 13.64
CA TYR A 285 -7.67 4.66 14.55
C TYR A 285 -9.08 5.19 14.76
N GLU A 286 -9.91 5.16 13.72
CA GLU A 286 -11.28 5.68 13.73
C GLU A 286 -12.34 4.61 14.03
N ASN A 287 -11.94 3.37 14.37
CA ASN A 287 -12.87 2.34 14.80
C ASN A 287 -13.29 2.57 16.28
N PRO A 288 -14.51 3.04 16.57
CA PRO A 288 -14.91 3.39 17.94
C PRO A 288 -15.06 2.16 18.85
N LYS A 289 -15.08 0.94 18.30
CA LYS A 289 -15.16 -0.29 19.09
C LYS A 289 -13.81 -0.72 19.68
N GLU A 290 -12.72 -0.27 19.06
CA GLU A 290 -11.36 -0.75 19.39
C GLU A 290 -10.42 0.38 19.76
N SER A 291 -10.66 1.61 19.27
CA SER A 291 -9.78 2.76 19.44
C SER A 291 -10.33 3.79 20.42
N LYS A 292 -9.54 4.13 21.43
CA LYS A 292 -9.84 5.21 22.40
C LYS A 292 -9.61 6.60 21.84
N VAL A 293 -9.00 6.68 20.66
CA VAL A 293 -8.69 7.93 19.96
C VAL A 293 -9.61 8.21 18.77
N ALA A 294 -10.59 7.35 18.52
CA ALA A 294 -11.57 7.55 17.44
C ALA A 294 -12.24 8.94 17.54
N GLY A 295 -12.30 9.66 16.42
CA GLY A 295 -12.79 11.03 16.32
C GLY A 295 -11.84 12.11 16.90
N LYS A 296 -10.64 11.72 17.37
CA LYS A 296 -9.65 12.64 17.99
C LYS A 296 -8.34 12.73 17.20
N VAL A 297 -8.28 12.08 16.03
CA VAL A 297 -7.06 12.01 15.22
C VAL A 297 -7.08 13.09 14.13
N GLY A 298 -5.94 13.72 13.93
CA GLY A 298 -5.64 14.55 12.78
C GLY A 298 -4.52 13.92 11.95
N TYR A 299 -4.46 14.26 10.67
CA TYR A 299 -3.54 13.66 9.71
C TYR A 299 -2.74 14.73 8.98
N ALA A 300 -1.44 14.50 8.83
CA ALA A 300 -0.54 15.37 8.09
C ALA A 300 0.44 14.54 7.24
N THR A 301 0.99 15.15 6.19
CA THR A 301 2.13 14.55 5.46
C THR A 301 3.36 14.47 6.36
N ILE A 302 4.38 13.71 5.95
CA ILE A 302 5.68 13.71 6.63
C ILE A 302 6.20 15.16 6.76
N PRO A 303 6.75 15.58 7.90
CA PRO A 303 7.46 16.85 8.03
C PRO A 303 8.64 16.94 7.08
N ALA A 304 8.96 18.16 6.61
CA ALA A 304 10.09 18.35 5.69
C ALA A 304 11.43 18.12 6.39
N GLY A 305 12.26 17.30 5.77
CA GLY A 305 13.69 17.19 6.08
C GLY A 305 14.52 18.18 5.28
N PRO A 306 15.86 18.09 5.34
CA PRO A 306 16.77 18.96 4.58
C PRO A 306 16.54 18.93 3.06
N ALA A 307 16.12 17.80 2.49
CA ALA A 307 15.84 17.65 1.07
C ALA A 307 14.35 17.88 0.71
N GLY A 308 13.50 18.15 1.69
CA GLY A 308 12.07 18.39 1.49
C GLY A 308 11.17 17.32 2.10
N ARG A 309 9.92 17.26 1.61
CA ARG A 309 8.92 16.24 1.99
C ARG A 309 8.88 15.17 0.93
N LEU A 310 9.43 14.01 1.21
CA LEU A 310 9.59 12.93 0.23
C LEU A 310 9.04 11.61 0.81
N PRO A 311 7.71 11.49 0.96
CA PRO A 311 7.09 10.25 1.40
C PRO A 311 7.27 9.16 0.34
N HIS A 312 7.27 7.90 0.72
CA HIS A 312 7.16 6.81 -0.24
C HIS A 312 5.69 6.55 -0.62
N VAL A 313 5.50 5.85 -1.73
CA VAL A 313 4.23 5.23 -2.10
C VAL A 313 4.42 3.74 -2.30
N SER A 314 3.48 2.97 -1.82
CA SER A 314 3.48 1.51 -1.93
C SER A 314 2.04 1.00 -2.05
N ASN A 315 1.86 -0.27 -2.36
CA ASN A 315 0.55 -0.89 -2.43
C ASN A 315 0.60 -2.36 -2.11
N TRP A 316 -0.52 -2.90 -1.64
CA TRP A 316 -0.78 -4.32 -1.69
C TRP A 316 -1.60 -4.65 -2.92
N SER A 317 -1.34 -5.82 -3.48
CA SER A 317 -2.06 -6.34 -4.65
C SER A 317 -2.46 -7.79 -4.43
N LEU A 318 -3.53 -8.23 -5.10
CA LEU A 318 -3.89 -9.63 -5.22
C LEU A 318 -3.26 -10.19 -6.49
N SER A 319 -2.62 -11.35 -6.36
CA SER A 319 -1.96 -12.08 -7.44
C SER A 319 -2.51 -13.49 -7.56
N ILE A 320 -2.37 -14.06 -8.76
CA ILE A 320 -2.74 -15.43 -9.08
C ILE A 320 -1.49 -16.31 -9.08
N ASN A 321 -1.56 -17.49 -8.48
CA ASN A 321 -0.51 -18.47 -8.51
C ASN A 321 -0.40 -19.13 -9.89
N ARG A 322 0.75 -18.96 -10.54
CA ARG A 322 1.01 -19.55 -11.86
C ARG A 322 0.98 -21.08 -11.85
N ASN A 323 1.23 -21.72 -10.71
CA ASN A 323 1.21 -23.16 -10.56
C ASN A 323 -0.19 -23.72 -10.28
N SER A 324 -1.22 -22.89 -10.15
CA SER A 324 -2.61 -23.31 -10.01
C SER A 324 -3.15 -23.82 -11.36
N ALA A 325 -4.14 -24.73 -11.31
CA ALA A 325 -4.81 -25.22 -12.52
C ALA A 325 -5.49 -24.08 -13.29
N PRO A 326 -5.54 -24.10 -14.63
CA PRO A 326 -6.08 -22.99 -15.44
C PRO A 326 -7.50 -22.57 -15.06
N GLU A 327 -8.39 -23.50 -14.76
CA GLU A 327 -9.78 -23.19 -14.33
C GLU A 327 -9.80 -22.48 -12.95
N ARG A 328 -8.92 -22.90 -12.05
CA ARG A 328 -8.80 -22.26 -10.73
C ARG A 328 -8.15 -20.87 -10.85
N GLN A 329 -7.24 -20.66 -11.80
CA GLN A 329 -6.70 -19.32 -12.12
C GLN A 329 -7.80 -18.39 -12.62
N LYS A 330 -8.71 -18.86 -13.50
CA LYS A 330 -9.87 -18.09 -13.96
C LYS A 330 -10.82 -17.78 -12.79
N ALA A 331 -11.08 -18.75 -11.91
CA ALA A 331 -11.91 -18.54 -10.71
C ALA A 331 -11.26 -17.53 -9.76
N ALA A 332 -9.94 -17.59 -9.59
CA ALA A 332 -9.17 -16.60 -8.82
C ALA A 332 -9.26 -15.19 -9.45
N TRP A 333 -9.23 -15.11 -10.80
CA TRP A 333 -9.45 -13.85 -11.50
C TRP A 333 -10.83 -13.27 -11.24
N LEU A 334 -11.91 -14.07 -11.32
CA LEU A 334 -13.27 -13.61 -11.01
C LEU A 334 -13.35 -13.07 -9.57
N PHE A 335 -12.70 -13.74 -8.63
CA PHE A 335 -12.62 -13.24 -7.24
C PHE A 335 -11.86 -11.91 -7.15
N ILE A 336 -10.69 -11.79 -7.77
CA ILE A 336 -9.90 -10.56 -7.78
C ILE A 336 -10.70 -9.41 -8.41
N GLN A 337 -11.34 -9.66 -9.54
CA GLN A 337 -12.18 -8.69 -10.24
C GLN A 337 -13.33 -8.18 -9.34
N TRP A 338 -14.05 -9.10 -8.68
CA TRP A 338 -15.10 -8.74 -7.74
C TRP A 338 -14.55 -7.96 -6.54
N ALA A 339 -13.48 -8.43 -5.92
CA ALA A 339 -12.88 -7.80 -4.73
C ALA A 339 -12.37 -6.37 -5.02
N THR A 340 -12.03 -6.09 -6.28
CA THR A 340 -11.47 -4.81 -6.72
C THR A 340 -12.39 -4.03 -7.66
N ASN A 341 -13.66 -4.38 -7.74
CA ASN A 341 -14.64 -3.61 -8.51
C ASN A 341 -14.87 -2.21 -7.89
N LYS A 342 -15.52 -1.33 -8.63
CA LYS A 342 -15.76 0.06 -8.20
C LYS A 342 -16.49 0.14 -6.86
N ASN A 343 -17.50 -0.73 -6.65
CA ASN A 343 -18.30 -0.73 -5.42
C ASN A 343 -17.48 -1.19 -4.20
N ASN A 344 -16.71 -2.26 -4.33
CA ASN A 344 -15.87 -2.74 -3.23
C ASN A 344 -14.71 -1.77 -2.94
N CYS A 345 -14.11 -1.16 -3.97
CA CYS A 345 -13.10 -0.11 -3.76
C CYS A 345 -13.69 1.12 -3.06
N LEU A 346 -14.89 1.57 -3.44
CA LEU A 346 -15.56 2.68 -2.77
C LEU A 346 -15.93 2.32 -1.33
N GLY A 347 -16.49 1.14 -1.11
CA GLY A 347 -16.83 0.67 0.24
C GLY A 347 -15.61 0.52 1.14
N ALA A 348 -14.49 0.02 0.61
CA ALA A 348 -13.21 -0.05 1.32
C ALA A 348 -12.71 1.35 1.70
N LEU A 349 -12.78 2.32 0.77
CA LEU A 349 -12.41 3.71 1.03
C LEU A 349 -13.27 4.35 2.12
N LEU A 350 -14.59 4.12 2.09
CA LEU A 350 -15.51 4.58 3.14
C LEU A 350 -15.21 3.93 4.50
N ALA A 351 -14.67 2.72 4.51
CA ALA A 351 -14.16 2.05 5.71
C ALA A 351 -12.74 2.48 6.13
N GLY A 352 -12.15 3.49 5.45
CA GLY A 352 -10.83 4.03 5.77
C GLY A 352 -9.66 3.30 5.10
N VAL A 353 -9.91 2.39 4.16
CA VAL A 353 -8.86 1.73 3.36
C VAL A 353 -8.63 2.53 2.09
N PRO A 354 -7.44 3.12 1.87
CA PRO A 354 -7.19 3.98 0.73
C PRO A 354 -7.28 3.19 -0.58
N ALA A 355 -8.27 3.54 -1.41
CA ALA A 355 -8.54 2.82 -2.65
C ALA A 355 -7.47 3.05 -3.71
N GLY A 356 -7.14 2.00 -4.47
CA GLY A 356 -6.29 2.11 -5.65
C GLY A 356 -6.99 2.74 -6.88
N ARG A 357 -8.32 2.88 -6.84
CA ARG A 357 -9.14 3.46 -7.93
C ARG A 357 -9.41 4.93 -7.74
N ALA A 358 -9.15 5.73 -8.79
CA ALA A 358 -9.42 7.16 -8.80
C ALA A 358 -10.92 7.49 -8.67
N SER A 359 -11.80 6.68 -9.30
CA SER A 359 -13.26 6.86 -9.24
C SER A 359 -13.81 6.79 -7.82
N ALA A 360 -13.22 5.97 -6.93
CA ALA A 360 -13.66 5.88 -5.54
C ALA A 360 -13.49 7.23 -4.81
N TRP A 361 -12.31 7.85 -4.92
CA TRP A 361 -12.00 9.16 -4.33
C TRP A 361 -12.81 10.30 -4.93
N ASN A 362 -13.16 10.19 -6.23
CA ASN A 362 -13.94 11.19 -6.95
C ASN A 362 -15.45 11.01 -6.83
N SER A 363 -15.92 9.93 -6.23
CA SER A 363 -17.35 9.66 -6.09
C SER A 363 -18.05 10.74 -5.25
N LYS A 364 -19.30 11.05 -5.61
CA LYS A 364 -20.15 11.98 -4.83
C LYS A 364 -20.41 11.41 -3.43
N GLU A 365 -20.57 10.09 -3.34
CA GLU A 365 -20.86 9.40 -2.09
C GLU A 365 -19.68 9.56 -1.12
N TYR A 366 -18.43 9.28 -1.55
CA TYR A 366 -17.26 9.48 -0.71
C TYR A 366 -17.13 10.93 -0.25
N LYS A 367 -17.17 11.88 -1.19
CA LYS A 367 -17.03 13.32 -0.89
C LYS A 367 -18.07 13.83 0.10
N SER A 368 -19.29 13.28 0.08
CA SER A 368 -20.36 13.67 1.01
C SER A 368 -20.23 13.05 2.40
N LYS A 369 -19.50 11.95 2.53
CA LYS A 369 -19.31 11.18 3.79
C LYS A 369 -17.92 11.35 4.39
N ASP A 370 -17.00 12.05 3.69
CA ASP A 370 -15.64 12.26 4.16
C ASP A 370 -15.59 13.21 5.36
N ASP A 371 -15.54 12.65 6.53
CA ASP A 371 -15.43 13.33 7.82
C ASP A 371 -13.96 13.58 8.25
N HIS A 372 -13.00 13.11 7.44
CA HIS A 372 -11.55 13.25 7.63
C HIS A 372 -10.89 13.86 6.39
N GLN A 373 -11.32 15.07 6.01
CA GLN A 373 -10.81 15.78 4.82
C GLN A 373 -9.29 16.02 4.89
N ASP A 374 -8.72 16.16 6.08
CA ASP A 374 -7.28 16.25 6.29
C ASP A 374 -6.56 14.95 5.91
N TRP A 375 -7.14 13.77 6.22
CA TRP A 375 -6.60 12.49 5.78
C TRP A 375 -6.63 12.35 4.25
N THR A 376 -7.76 12.66 3.63
CA THR A 376 -7.91 12.63 2.17
C THR A 376 -6.93 13.57 1.49
N ALA A 377 -6.86 14.83 1.93
CA ALA A 377 -5.99 15.85 1.34
C ALA A 377 -4.50 15.47 1.48
N ASN A 378 -4.08 15.01 2.67
CA ASN A 378 -2.67 14.66 2.91
C ASN A 378 -2.29 13.33 2.26
N THR A 379 -3.21 12.36 2.13
CA THR A 379 -3.01 11.15 1.31
C THR A 379 -2.77 11.51 -0.15
N MET A 380 -3.66 12.30 -0.75
CA MET A 380 -3.52 12.73 -2.16
C MET A 380 -2.25 13.55 -2.39
N LYS A 381 -1.90 14.44 -1.47
CA LYS A 381 -0.64 15.21 -1.52
C LYS A 381 0.58 14.27 -1.45
N SER A 382 0.56 13.27 -0.57
CA SER A 382 1.64 12.29 -0.46
C SER A 382 1.75 11.42 -1.72
N PHE A 383 0.64 11.05 -2.37
CA PHE A 383 0.69 10.34 -3.65
C PHE A 383 1.33 11.17 -4.77
N GLN A 384 1.12 12.51 -4.78
CA GLN A 384 1.76 13.41 -5.74
C GLN A 384 3.27 13.59 -5.50
N LEU A 385 3.70 13.62 -4.24
CA LEU A 385 5.10 13.78 -3.83
C LEU A 385 5.84 12.43 -3.79
N GLY A 386 5.11 11.33 -3.83
CA GLY A 386 5.56 10.01 -3.45
C GLY A 386 6.70 9.45 -4.27
N GLN A 387 7.67 8.88 -3.57
CA GLN A 387 8.78 8.15 -4.15
C GLN A 387 8.34 6.70 -4.39
N PRO A 388 8.35 6.23 -5.65
CA PRO A 388 7.85 4.87 -5.95
C PRO A 388 8.84 3.77 -5.54
N GLN A 389 10.07 4.12 -5.26
CA GLN A 389 11.17 3.20 -4.98
C GLN A 389 11.42 3.07 -3.48
N TRP A 390 10.46 2.49 -2.75
CA TRP A 390 10.55 2.33 -1.30
C TRP A 390 11.49 1.20 -0.82
N ASN A 391 12.00 0.40 -1.76
CA ASN A 391 13.09 -0.56 -1.60
C ASN A 391 14.03 -0.46 -2.81
N PRO A 392 15.30 -0.92 -2.71
CA PRO A 392 16.16 -1.02 -3.87
C PRO A 392 15.60 -2.05 -4.86
N PRO A 393 15.76 -1.84 -6.19
CA PRO A 393 15.24 -2.74 -7.23
C PRO A 393 16.14 -3.97 -7.39
N VAL A 394 16.09 -4.85 -6.41
CA VAL A 394 16.89 -6.08 -6.32
C VAL A 394 15.98 -7.28 -6.06
N ILE A 395 16.48 -8.50 -6.33
CA ILE A 395 15.71 -9.73 -6.16
C ILE A 395 15.53 -10.09 -4.70
N ASN A 396 16.57 -9.87 -3.92
CA ASN A 396 16.66 -10.26 -2.51
C ASN A 396 16.32 -9.13 -1.54
N VAL A 397 15.29 -8.36 -1.86
CA VAL A 397 14.79 -7.27 -1.01
C VAL A 397 14.63 -7.67 0.46
N PRO A 398 14.09 -8.86 0.83
CA PRO A 398 14.00 -9.25 2.23
C PRO A 398 15.33 -9.22 2.98
N GLU A 399 16.41 -9.77 2.39
CA GLU A 399 17.76 -9.74 2.99
C GLU A 399 18.29 -8.31 3.16
N ILE A 400 18.03 -7.44 2.16
CA ILE A 400 18.45 -6.03 2.24
C ILE A 400 17.68 -5.31 3.34
N ARG A 401 16.41 -5.61 3.52
CA ARG A 401 15.60 -5.06 4.61
C ARG A 401 16.05 -5.53 5.98
N ASP A 402 16.50 -6.78 6.11
CA ASP A 402 17.08 -7.29 7.37
C ASP A 402 18.39 -6.54 7.72
N ILE A 403 19.27 -6.34 6.73
CA ILE A 403 20.50 -5.57 6.89
C ILE A 403 20.19 -4.12 7.30
N THR A 404 19.26 -3.47 6.61
CA THR A 404 18.81 -2.10 6.90
C THR A 404 18.19 -2.01 8.29
N GLY A 405 17.32 -2.96 8.61
CA GLY A 405 16.62 -3.03 9.89
C GLY A 405 17.56 -3.17 11.07
N GLN A 406 18.70 -3.84 10.90
CA GLN A 406 19.71 -3.94 11.95
C GLN A 406 20.34 -2.57 12.26
N VAL A 407 20.59 -1.72 11.25
CA VAL A 407 21.08 -0.35 11.48
C VAL A 407 20.06 0.49 12.24
N ILE A 408 18.76 0.34 11.90
CA ILE A 408 17.68 1.03 12.61
C ILE A 408 17.64 0.59 14.08
N VAL A 409 17.73 -0.72 14.36
CA VAL A 409 17.78 -1.26 15.73
C VAL A 409 18.99 -0.71 16.49
N ASP A 410 20.17 -0.72 15.87
CA ASP A 410 21.40 -0.18 16.47
C ASP A 410 21.26 1.32 16.81
N ALA A 411 20.60 2.10 15.94
CA ALA A 411 20.30 3.50 16.19
C ALA A 411 19.33 3.71 17.38
N ILE A 412 18.28 2.88 17.48
CA ILE A 412 17.33 2.90 18.61
C ILE A 412 18.06 2.52 19.91
N GLU A 413 18.96 1.58 19.86
CA GLU A 413 19.76 1.15 21.03
C GLU A 413 20.90 2.12 21.40
N GLY A 414 21.13 3.17 20.58
CA GLY A 414 22.16 4.18 20.85
C GLY A 414 23.58 3.73 20.53
N LYS A 415 23.75 2.74 19.67
CA LYS A 415 25.04 2.29 19.17
C LYS A 415 25.64 3.28 18.15
N ASP A 416 26.87 3.06 17.74
CA ASP A 416 27.54 3.85 16.70
C ASP A 416 26.87 3.59 15.34
N VAL A 417 25.98 4.49 14.95
CA VAL A 417 25.21 4.42 13.70
C VAL A 417 26.12 4.48 12.48
N ALA A 418 27.19 5.27 12.51
CA ALA A 418 28.11 5.38 11.37
C ALA A 418 28.85 4.06 11.11
N ALA A 419 29.32 3.41 12.18
CA ALA A 419 29.95 2.09 12.09
C ALA A 419 28.96 1.01 11.61
N SER A 420 27.72 1.00 12.15
CA SER A 420 26.67 0.08 11.72
C SER A 420 26.28 0.28 10.25
N ALA A 421 26.10 1.53 9.81
CA ALA A 421 25.73 1.86 8.43
C ALA A 421 26.84 1.49 7.43
N LYS A 422 28.11 1.73 7.79
CA LYS A 422 29.26 1.30 6.97
C LYS A 422 29.30 -0.22 6.79
N LYS A 423 29.13 -0.97 7.88
CA LYS A 423 29.08 -2.44 7.84
C LYS A 423 27.89 -2.93 6.99
N ALA A 424 26.74 -2.29 7.14
CA ALA A 424 25.54 -2.59 6.34
C ALA A 424 25.77 -2.33 4.86
N ALA A 425 26.43 -1.21 4.48
CA ALA A 425 26.78 -0.91 3.10
C ALA A 425 27.66 -2.01 2.47
N GLU A 426 28.68 -2.47 3.18
CA GLU A 426 29.55 -3.56 2.73
C GLU A 426 28.80 -4.90 2.54
N LEU A 427 27.83 -5.19 3.44
CA LEU A 427 26.98 -6.39 3.34
C LEU A 427 26.00 -6.28 2.16
N MET A 428 25.38 -5.12 1.99
CA MET A 428 24.47 -4.87 0.88
C MET A 428 25.16 -5.01 -0.47
N ASP A 429 26.36 -4.43 -0.62
CA ASP A 429 27.13 -4.52 -1.86
C ASP A 429 27.44 -5.96 -2.29
N LYS A 430 27.59 -6.86 -1.31
CA LYS A 430 27.81 -8.30 -1.55
C LYS A 430 26.52 -9.05 -1.90
N LYS A 431 25.37 -8.50 -1.51
CA LYS A 431 24.08 -9.17 -1.57
C LYS A 431 23.15 -8.61 -2.65
N MET A 432 23.38 -7.40 -3.15
CA MET A 432 22.54 -6.80 -4.19
C MET A 432 22.71 -7.52 -5.52
N GLU A 433 21.90 -8.56 -5.75
CA GLU A 433 21.72 -9.20 -7.05
C GLU A 433 20.57 -8.49 -7.80
N ARG A 434 20.81 -8.18 -9.09
CA ARG A 434 19.86 -7.47 -9.96
C ARG A 434 19.15 -8.40 -10.94
#